data_132270cc9345e41b9fe5747049938e90
#
_entry.id   132270cc9345e41b9fe5747049938e90
#
_cell.length_a   1.000
_cell.length_b   1.000
_cell.length_c   1.000
_cell.angle_alpha   90.00
_cell.angle_beta   90.00
_cell.angle_gamma   90.00
#
_symmetry.space_group_name_H-M   'P 1'
#
loop_
_entity.id
_entity.type
_entity.pdbx_description
1 polymer ?
#
loop_
_entity_poly.entity_id
_entity_poly.type
_entity_poly.pdbx_seq_one_letter_code
_entity_poly.pdbx_strand_id
1 'polypeptide(L)'
;AEHMVMSKSTSPHVLTAMEVDYERVEQVRKMHKGAWKAEEGFSLTYLPFIARAVADALRDFPHLNASFGGDHLVVHDEVNMAIAVDIDFEGLLAPVVKNVDGKRLRQIARDITYVAGRTRTKQLTPDDLSGGTFTLTNAGQYGTMMQFPIINQPQVAILSTDGVKRKPVVVTDEFGNESIAIHSVGVLALAWDHRAFDGAYAAAFLNRIQEILETRDWEAEIR
;
A
#
# COMPACT_ATOMS: atom_id res chain seq x y z
N ALA A 1 -22.79 1.05 -1.08
CA ALA A 1 -23.11 2.11 -0.10
C ALA A 1 -23.27 1.53 1.30
N GLU A 2 -24.13 0.54 1.52
CA GLU A 2 -24.43 -0.03 2.86
C GLU A 2 -23.18 -0.52 3.61
N HIS A 3 -22.27 -1.24 2.92
CA HIS A 3 -21.03 -1.74 3.50
C HIS A 3 -20.12 -0.60 4.04
N MET A 4 -20.07 0.55 3.36
CA MET A 4 -19.30 1.71 3.82
C MET A 4 -19.96 2.41 5.01
N VAL A 5 -21.28 2.53 5.00
CA VAL A 5 -22.03 3.08 6.14
C VAL A 5 -21.85 2.17 7.36
N MET A 6 -21.98 0.85 7.19
CA MET A 6 -21.75 -0.12 8.25
C MET A 6 -20.32 0.01 8.81
N SER A 7 -19.31 0.09 7.95
CA SER A 7 -17.91 0.24 8.40
C SER A 7 -17.72 1.50 9.24
N LYS A 8 -18.24 2.64 8.81
CA LYS A 8 -18.15 3.91 9.55
C LYS A 8 -18.88 3.90 10.90
N SER A 9 -19.98 3.17 10.99
CA SER A 9 -20.73 3.03 12.24
C SER A 9 -20.15 1.97 13.19
N THR A 10 -19.37 1.00 12.66
CA THR A 10 -18.81 -0.11 13.45
C THR A 10 -17.44 0.22 14.00
N SER A 11 -16.56 0.79 13.17
CA SER A 11 -15.15 1.06 13.53
C SER A 11 -14.94 2.52 13.90
N PRO A 12 -14.41 2.83 15.10
CA PRO A 12 -13.92 4.17 15.42
C PRO A 12 -12.64 4.44 14.64
N HIS A 13 -12.80 4.99 13.42
CA HIS A 13 -11.69 5.29 12.53
C HIS A 13 -10.78 6.38 13.09
N VAL A 14 -9.49 6.09 13.17
CA VAL A 14 -8.43 7.07 13.37
C VAL A 14 -7.59 7.16 12.10
N LEU A 15 -7.00 8.32 11.87
CA LEU A 15 -6.31 8.65 10.63
C LEU A 15 -4.88 9.07 10.98
N THR A 16 -3.89 8.42 10.36
CA THR A 16 -2.47 8.73 10.55
C THR A 16 -1.83 8.82 9.16
N ALA A 17 -1.03 9.86 8.92
CA ALA A 17 -0.34 10.03 7.64
C ALA A 17 1.14 10.33 7.86
N MET A 18 1.96 9.92 6.88
CA MET A 18 3.39 10.09 6.89
C MET A 18 3.90 10.41 5.49
N GLU A 19 4.76 11.40 5.37
CA GLU A 19 5.46 11.71 4.13
C GLU A 19 6.62 10.71 3.94
N VAL A 20 6.83 10.27 2.70
CA VAL A 20 7.84 9.27 2.33
C VAL A 20 8.67 9.79 1.17
N ASP A 21 9.99 9.65 1.27
CA ASP A 21 10.93 9.90 0.20
C ASP A 21 11.08 8.64 -0.68
N TYR A 22 10.52 8.69 -1.87
CA TYR A 22 10.57 7.60 -2.84
C TYR A 22 11.78 7.68 -3.80
N GLU A 23 12.77 8.54 -3.56
CA GLU A 23 13.81 8.78 -4.55
C GLU A 23 14.60 7.50 -4.88
N ARG A 24 14.91 6.65 -3.90
CA ARG A 24 15.55 5.33 -4.15
C ARG A 24 14.69 4.42 -5.04
N VAL A 25 13.40 4.34 -4.74
CA VAL A 25 12.44 3.58 -5.57
C VAL A 25 12.38 4.16 -6.98
N GLU A 26 12.33 5.50 -7.10
CA GLU A 26 12.24 6.19 -8.39
C GLU A 26 13.50 5.99 -9.25
N GLN A 27 14.68 6.01 -8.65
CA GLN A 27 15.94 5.75 -9.35
C GLN A 27 15.96 4.36 -9.97
N VAL A 28 15.64 3.32 -9.18
CA VAL A 28 15.56 1.93 -9.64
C VAL A 28 14.47 1.79 -10.71
N ARG A 29 13.29 2.36 -10.47
CA ARG A 29 12.19 2.35 -11.42
C ARG A 29 12.55 2.98 -12.75
N LYS A 30 13.21 4.13 -12.76
CA LYS A 30 13.69 4.81 -13.99
C LYS A 30 14.73 3.99 -14.73
N MET A 31 15.66 3.38 -14.00
CA MET A 31 16.74 2.56 -14.59
C MET A 31 16.16 1.32 -15.31
N HIS A 32 15.17 0.67 -14.71
CA HIS A 32 14.64 -0.60 -15.20
C HIS A 32 13.38 -0.48 -16.07
N LYS A 33 12.69 0.67 -16.13
CA LYS A 33 11.38 0.81 -16.80
C LYS A 33 11.33 0.31 -18.23
N GLY A 34 12.41 0.47 -18.99
CA GLY A 34 12.49 0.06 -20.41
C GLY A 34 12.55 -1.46 -20.55
N ALA A 35 13.51 -2.10 -19.88
CA ALA A 35 13.65 -3.55 -19.86
C ALA A 35 12.42 -4.23 -19.26
N TRP A 36 11.94 -3.70 -18.14
CA TRP A 36 10.71 -4.20 -17.51
C TRP A 36 9.50 -4.19 -18.45
N LYS A 37 9.28 -3.05 -19.15
CA LYS A 37 8.16 -2.95 -20.10
C LYS A 37 8.28 -3.94 -21.26
N ALA A 38 9.51 -4.20 -21.73
CA ALA A 38 9.77 -5.17 -22.78
C ALA A 38 9.55 -6.61 -22.33
N GLU A 39 9.96 -6.95 -21.10
CA GLU A 39 9.84 -8.29 -20.53
C GLU A 39 8.43 -8.61 -20.02
N GLU A 40 7.82 -7.69 -19.28
CA GLU A 40 6.56 -7.93 -18.56
C GLU A 40 5.32 -7.44 -19.31
N GLY A 41 5.48 -6.58 -20.30
CA GLY A 41 4.38 -6.02 -21.08
C GLY A 41 3.60 -4.87 -20.41
N PHE A 42 3.89 -4.55 -19.13
CA PHE A 42 3.26 -3.46 -18.38
C PHE A 42 4.28 -2.55 -17.71
N SER A 43 3.83 -1.37 -17.25
CA SER A 43 4.71 -0.38 -16.64
C SER A 43 5.02 -0.68 -15.17
N LEU A 44 6.28 -0.53 -14.77
CA LEU A 44 6.69 -0.61 -13.37
C LEU A 44 6.25 0.67 -12.63
N THR A 45 5.27 0.55 -11.74
CA THR A 45 4.72 1.65 -10.92
C THR A 45 5.28 1.61 -9.49
N TYR A 46 4.92 2.60 -8.64
CA TYR A 46 5.29 2.60 -7.23
C TYR A 46 4.55 1.52 -6.41
N LEU A 47 3.33 1.17 -6.81
CA LEU A 47 2.45 0.31 -6.01
C LEU A 47 3.07 -1.05 -5.64
N PRO A 48 3.76 -1.79 -6.52
CA PRO A 48 4.43 -3.04 -6.13
C PRO A 48 5.50 -2.87 -5.04
N PHE A 49 6.27 -1.77 -5.07
CA PHE A 49 7.26 -1.47 -4.04
C PHE A 49 6.59 -1.20 -2.69
N ILE A 50 5.51 -0.41 -2.70
CA ILE A 50 4.73 -0.14 -1.49
C ILE A 50 4.10 -1.43 -0.97
N ALA A 51 3.49 -2.24 -1.83
CA ALA A 51 2.89 -3.52 -1.44
C ALA A 51 3.92 -4.46 -0.80
N ARG A 52 5.14 -4.52 -1.36
CA ARG A 52 6.23 -5.33 -0.79
C ARG A 52 6.66 -4.79 0.58
N ALA A 53 6.83 -3.48 0.73
CA ALA A 53 7.19 -2.85 2.01
C ALA A 53 6.10 -3.06 3.07
N VAL A 54 4.83 -2.93 2.69
CA VAL A 54 3.68 -3.17 3.57
C VAL A 54 3.63 -4.63 4.01
N ALA A 55 3.84 -5.59 3.11
CA ALA A 55 3.84 -7.01 3.47
C ALA A 55 4.91 -7.35 4.52
N ASP A 56 6.11 -6.76 4.41
CA ASP A 56 7.16 -6.94 5.42
C ASP A 56 6.81 -6.24 6.74
N ALA A 57 6.29 -5.02 6.68
CA ALA A 57 5.88 -4.28 7.88
C ALA A 57 4.73 -4.97 8.64
N LEU A 58 3.80 -5.64 7.94
CA LEU A 58 2.71 -6.40 8.58
C LEU A 58 3.22 -7.61 9.38
N ARG A 59 4.40 -8.16 9.06
CA ARG A 59 5.04 -9.20 9.87
C ARG A 59 5.58 -8.65 11.19
N ASP A 60 6.11 -7.41 11.16
CA ASP A 60 6.61 -6.72 12.35
C ASP A 60 5.45 -6.17 13.21
N PHE A 61 4.30 -5.89 12.58
CA PHE A 61 3.10 -5.30 13.19
C PHE A 61 1.84 -6.13 12.91
N PRO A 62 1.73 -7.37 13.46
CA PRO A 62 0.70 -8.33 13.07
C PRO A 62 -0.73 -7.89 13.41
N HIS A 63 -0.96 -7.00 14.38
CA HIS A 63 -2.31 -6.51 14.71
C HIS A 63 -2.93 -5.69 13.57
N LEU A 64 -2.14 -5.18 12.62
CA LEU A 64 -2.68 -4.54 11.41
C LEU A 64 -3.13 -5.55 10.35
N ASN A 65 -2.61 -6.80 10.40
CA ASN A 65 -3.05 -7.90 9.55
C ASN A 65 -4.13 -8.73 10.27
N ALA A 66 -5.22 -8.09 10.66
CA ALA A 66 -6.22 -8.71 11.51
C ALA A 66 -7.65 -8.33 11.12
N SER A 67 -8.59 -9.09 11.66
CA SER A 67 -10.04 -8.82 11.61
C SER A 67 -10.59 -8.67 13.02
N PHE A 68 -11.57 -7.79 13.20
CA PHE A 68 -12.19 -7.60 14.51
C PHE A 68 -13.40 -8.54 14.65
N GLY A 69 -13.32 -9.46 15.63
CA GLY A 69 -14.31 -10.50 15.90
C GLY A 69 -15.34 -10.14 16.98
N GLY A 70 -15.56 -8.84 17.23
CA GLY A 70 -16.51 -8.33 18.24
C GLY A 70 -15.85 -8.02 19.58
N ASP A 71 -15.32 -9.00 20.28
CA ASP A 71 -14.64 -8.87 21.57
C ASP A 71 -13.16 -9.29 21.52
N HIS A 72 -12.70 -9.77 20.38
CA HIS A 72 -11.33 -10.22 20.18
C HIS A 72 -10.80 -9.82 18.80
N LEU A 73 -9.48 -9.82 18.65
CA LEU A 73 -8.78 -9.59 17.41
C LEU A 73 -8.34 -10.94 16.82
N VAL A 74 -8.73 -11.20 15.58
CA VAL A 74 -8.29 -12.39 14.82
C VAL A 74 -7.10 -11.95 13.96
N VAL A 75 -5.90 -12.31 14.38
CA VAL A 75 -4.66 -12.05 13.63
C VAL A 75 -4.49 -13.12 12.56
N HIS A 76 -4.17 -12.71 11.33
CA HIS A 76 -3.96 -13.61 10.20
C HIS A 76 -2.46 -13.88 10.00
N ASP A 77 -2.10 -15.14 9.77
CA ASP A 77 -0.71 -15.56 9.52
C ASP A 77 -0.25 -15.16 8.11
N GLU A 78 -1.15 -15.23 7.12
CA GLU A 78 -0.88 -14.88 5.73
C GLU A 78 -1.29 -13.44 5.45
N VAL A 79 -0.53 -12.75 4.57
CA VAL A 79 -0.90 -11.42 4.09
C VAL A 79 -1.63 -11.55 2.75
N ASN A 80 -2.95 -11.43 2.79
CA ASN A 80 -3.82 -11.39 1.61
C ASN A 80 -4.23 -9.94 1.34
N MET A 81 -3.59 -9.32 0.36
CA MET A 81 -3.69 -7.89 0.12
C MET A 81 -4.78 -7.56 -0.90
N ALA A 82 -5.84 -6.92 -0.45
CA ALA A 82 -6.88 -6.39 -1.32
C ALA A 82 -6.38 -5.09 -1.98
N ILE A 83 -6.52 -4.98 -3.29
CA ILE A 83 -6.10 -3.82 -4.07
C ILE A 83 -7.36 -3.11 -4.59
N ALA A 84 -7.60 -1.89 -4.13
CA ALA A 84 -8.74 -1.11 -4.61
C ALA A 84 -8.53 -0.67 -6.07
N VAL A 85 -9.45 -1.07 -6.94
CA VAL A 85 -9.42 -0.80 -8.38
C VAL A 85 -10.69 -0.06 -8.77
N ASP A 86 -10.53 1.12 -9.35
CA ASP A 86 -11.62 1.89 -9.93
C ASP A 86 -12.10 1.26 -11.25
N ILE A 87 -13.43 1.25 -11.43
CA ILE A 87 -14.10 0.73 -12.63
C ILE A 87 -14.71 1.92 -13.38
N ASP A 88 -13.85 2.74 -13.99
CA ASP A 88 -14.22 3.88 -14.84
C ASP A 88 -15.29 4.79 -14.21
N PHE A 89 -15.15 5.09 -12.90
CA PHE A 89 -16.10 5.87 -12.08
C PHE A 89 -17.47 5.22 -11.87
N GLU A 90 -17.71 4.02 -12.38
CA GLU A 90 -18.94 3.26 -12.11
C GLU A 90 -18.95 2.60 -10.73
N GLY A 91 -17.77 2.39 -10.13
CA GLY A 91 -17.63 1.75 -8.84
C GLY A 91 -16.18 1.43 -8.48
N LEU A 92 -16.02 0.85 -7.29
CA LEU A 92 -14.73 0.40 -6.76
C LEU A 92 -14.86 -1.06 -6.33
N LEU A 93 -13.92 -1.90 -6.77
CA LEU A 93 -13.76 -3.27 -6.28
C LEU A 93 -12.36 -3.47 -5.71
N ALA A 94 -12.23 -4.37 -4.76
CA ALA A 94 -10.96 -4.66 -4.08
C ALA A 94 -10.58 -6.15 -4.23
N PRO A 95 -10.14 -6.59 -5.44
CA PRO A 95 -9.65 -7.95 -5.63
C PRO A 95 -8.43 -8.23 -4.76
N VAL A 96 -8.25 -9.49 -4.38
CA VAL A 96 -7.26 -9.93 -3.40
C VAL A 96 -6.07 -10.60 -4.07
N VAL A 97 -4.89 -10.08 -3.84
CA VAL A 97 -3.61 -10.76 -4.11
C VAL A 97 -3.26 -11.58 -2.89
N LYS A 98 -3.31 -12.91 -2.99
CA LYS A 98 -3.08 -13.82 -1.86
C LYS A 98 -1.59 -14.04 -1.60
N ASN A 99 -1.23 -14.27 -0.33
CA ASN A 99 0.12 -14.64 0.13
C ASN A 99 1.22 -13.68 -0.36
N VAL A 100 0.99 -12.38 -0.21
CA VAL A 100 1.92 -11.35 -0.69
C VAL A 100 3.25 -11.40 0.05
N ASP A 101 3.24 -11.79 1.31
CA ASP A 101 4.40 -11.93 2.19
C ASP A 101 5.41 -13.00 1.72
N GLY A 102 4.94 -14.03 1.01
CA GLY A 102 5.79 -15.05 0.38
C GLY A 102 6.31 -14.69 -1.02
N LYS A 103 5.96 -13.52 -1.57
CA LYS A 103 6.25 -13.16 -2.97
C LYS A 103 7.34 -12.10 -3.09
N ARG A 104 8.15 -12.21 -4.16
CA ARG A 104 9.09 -11.16 -4.55
C ARG A 104 8.38 -10.03 -5.30
N LEU A 105 9.02 -8.87 -5.38
CA LEU A 105 8.51 -7.66 -6.02
C LEU A 105 7.92 -7.92 -7.42
N ARG A 106 8.64 -8.67 -8.27
CA ARG A 106 8.22 -8.99 -9.65
C ARG A 106 6.89 -9.75 -9.68
N GLN A 107 6.73 -10.75 -8.80
CA GLN A 107 5.48 -11.51 -8.72
C GLN A 107 4.32 -10.65 -8.19
N ILE A 108 4.57 -9.82 -7.19
CA ILE A 108 3.58 -8.87 -6.66
C ILE A 108 3.10 -7.93 -7.79
N ALA A 109 4.03 -7.40 -8.60
CA ALA A 109 3.70 -6.52 -9.72
C ALA A 109 2.83 -7.21 -10.78
N ARG A 110 3.15 -8.47 -11.12
CA ARG A 110 2.34 -9.29 -12.04
C ARG A 110 0.95 -9.53 -11.50
N ASP A 111 0.84 -9.94 -10.24
CA ASP A 111 -0.45 -10.26 -9.61
C ASP A 111 -1.34 -9.02 -9.49
N ILE A 112 -0.79 -7.87 -9.06
CA ILE A 112 -1.53 -6.60 -9.02
C ILE A 112 -2.05 -6.23 -10.42
N THR A 113 -1.20 -6.34 -11.44
CA THR A 113 -1.58 -6.03 -12.83
C THR A 113 -2.66 -6.98 -13.32
N TYR A 114 -2.54 -8.26 -13.02
CA TYR A 114 -3.50 -9.30 -13.40
C TYR A 114 -4.88 -9.05 -12.77
N VAL A 115 -4.95 -8.87 -11.44
CA VAL A 115 -6.24 -8.64 -10.77
C VAL A 115 -6.87 -7.31 -11.18
N ALA A 116 -6.08 -6.26 -11.39
CA ALA A 116 -6.57 -4.98 -11.87
C ALA A 116 -7.13 -5.08 -13.31
N GLY A 117 -6.48 -5.84 -14.19
CA GLY A 117 -6.96 -6.11 -15.55
C GLY A 117 -8.30 -6.84 -15.54
N ARG A 118 -8.41 -7.92 -14.75
CA ARG A 118 -9.66 -8.68 -14.60
C ARG A 118 -10.80 -7.84 -14.00
N THR A 119 -10.48 -6.95 -13.10
CA THR A 119 -11.47 -6.02 -12.53
C THR A 119 -12.08 -5.12 -13.60
N ARG A 120 -11.23 -4.46 -14.39
CA ARG A 120 -11.70 -3.55 -15.46
C ARG A 120 -12.45 -4.26 -16.57
N THR A 121 -12.10 -5.50 -16.86
CA THR A 121 -12.81 -6.35 -17.86
C THR A 121 -14.02 -7.10 -17.28
N LYS A 122 -14.38 -6.84 -16.00
CA LYS A 122 -15.52 -7.47 -15.31
C LYS A 122 -15.45 -9.01 -15.27
N GLN A 123 -14.23 -9.57 -15.15
CA GLN A 123 -13.96 -11.02 -15.15
C GLN A 123 -13.63 -11.58 -13.75
N LEU A 124 -13.92 -10.81 -12.68
CA LEU A 124 -13.71 -11.28 -11.32
C LEU A 124 -14.76 -12.33 -10.92
N THR A 125 -14.29 -13.28 -10.12
CA THR A 125 -15.16 -14.25 -9.42
C THR A 125 -15.34 -13.82 -7.96
N PRO A 126 -16.31 -14.37 -7.22
CA PRO A 126 -16.43 -14.11 -5.78
C PRO A 126 -15.16 -14.44 -4.98
N ASP A 127 -14.42 -15.48 -5.39
CA ASP A 127 -13.16 -15.88 -4.76
C ASP A 127 -12.06 -14.83 -4.91
N ASP A 128 -12.05 -14.10 -6.02
CA ASP A 128 -11.08 -13.01 -6.23
C ASP A 128 -11.29 -11.84 -5.28
N LEU A 129 -12.48 -11.71 -4.68
CA LEU A 129 -12.88 -10.64 -3.77
C LEU A 129 -12.87 -11.07 -2.30
N SER A 130 -12.57 -12.33 -2.01
CA SER A 130 -12.70 -12.92 -0.67
C SER A 130 -11.35 -13.12 0.01
N GLY A 131 -11.37 -13.14 1.35
CA GLY A 131 -10.21 -13.51 2.18
C GLY A 131 -9.11 -12.45 2.24
N GLY A 132 -9.39 -11.21 1.88
CA GLY A 132 -8.43 -10.10 2.06
C GLY A 132 -8.23 -9.78 3.54
N THR A 133 -6.97 -9.61 3.97
CA THR A 133 -6.60 -9.32 5.37
C THR A 133 -6.15 -7.88 5.59
N PHE A 134 -5.70 -7.21 4.55
CA PHE A 134 -5.31 -5.80 4.53
C PHE A 134 -5.66 -5.19 3.17
N THR A 135 -5.98 -3.91 3.12
CA THR A 135 -6.35 -3.23 1.87
C THR A 135 -5.38 -2.11 1.53
N LEU A 136 -4.95 -2.06 0.26
CA LEU A 136 -4.28 -0.89 -0.35
C LEU A 136 -5.23 -0.20 -1.32
N THR A 137 -5.28 1.13 -1.24
CA THR A 137 -5.95 1.97 -2.24
C THR A 137 -4.98 2.99 -2.83
N ASN A 138 -5.14 3.31 -4.11
CA ASN A 138 -4.26 4.24 -4.81
C ASN A 138 -5.08 5.27 -5.60
N ALA A 139 -5.16 6.49 -5.09
CA ALA A 139 -5.73 7.64 -5.78
C ALA A 139 -4.66 8.57 -6.38
N GLY A 140 -3.39 8.20 -6.29
CA GLY A 140 -2.26 9.02 -6.73
C GLY A 140 -2.26 9.38 -8.21
N GLN A 141 -2.90 8.56 -9.05
CA GLN A 141 -3.08 8.86 -10.48
C GLN A 141 -3.87 10.16 -10.75
N TYR A 142 -4.71 10.58 -9.80
CA TYR A 142 -5.47 11.83 -9.88
C TYR A 142 -4.74 13.01 -9.22
N GLY A 143 -3.52 12.80 -8.73
CA GLY A 143 -2.69 13.83 -8.12
C GLY A 143 -3.09 14.23 -6.71
N THR A 144 -3.84 13.37 -6.01
CA THR A 144 -4.21 13.58 -4.61
C THR A 144 -2.96 13.77 -3.75
N MET A 145 -3.05 14.64 -2.77
CA MET A 145 -2.00 14.85 -1.78
C MET A 145 -2.10 13.80 -0.66
N MET A 146 -3.32 13.58 -0.18
CA MET A 146 -3.62 12.70 0.94
C MET A 146 -5.12 12.41 0.97
N GLN A 147 -5.49 11.14 1.16
CA GLN A 147 -6.86 10.75 1.41
C GLN A 147 -6.95 9.70 2.51
N PHE A 148 -8.05 9.68 3.22
CA PHE A 148 -8.31 8.73 4.29
C PHE A 148 -9.48 7.83 3.89
N PRO A 149 -9.20 6.58 3.48
CA PRO A 149 -10.24 5.65 3.02
C PRO A 149 -11.05 5.10 4.20
N ILE A 150 -12.20 4.53 3.88
CA ILE A 150 -13.02 3.78 4.83
C ILE A 150 -12.51 2.35 4.90
N ILE A 151 -12.36 1.82 6.11
CA ILE A 151 -11.89 0.45 6.36
C ILE A 151 -12.81 -0.57 5.66
N ASN A 152 -12.20 -1.52 4.99
CA ASN A 152 -12.89 -2.64 4.34
C ASN A 152 -13.15 -3.75 5.36
N GLN A 153 -14.34 -3.73 5.99
CA GLN A 153 -14.70 -4.71 7.01
C GLN A 153 -14.59 -6.16 6.51
N PRO A 154 -14.19 -7.12 7.36
CA PRO A 154 -13.89 -7.03 8.79
C PRO A 154 -12.45 -6.65 9.13
N GLN A 155 -11.66 -6.20 8.17
CA GLN A 155 -10.28 -5.73 8.37
C GLN A 155 -10.23 -4.56 9.36
N VAL A 156 -9.08 -4.36 9.99
CA VAL A 156 -8.88 -3.29 10.99
C VAL A 156 -8.16 -2.06 10.44
N ALA A 157 -7.63 -2.14 9.21
CA ALA A 157 -6.90 -1.04 8.60
C ALA A 157 -6.95 -1.06 7.08
N ILE A 158 -6.72 0.10 6.48
CA ILE A 158 -6.57 0.32 5.05
C ILE A 158 -5.54 1.42 4.82
N LEU A 159 -4.60 1.22 3.90
CA LEU A 159 -3.57 2.19 3.55
C LEU A 159 -3.86 2.82 2.20
N SER A 160 -3.91 4.16 2.15
CA SER A 160 -3.91 4.92 0.91
C SER A 160 -2.50 5.29 0.50
N THR A 161 -2.22 5.13 -0.78
CA THR A 161 -1.02 5.65 -1.44
C THR A 161 -1.43 6.79 -2.35
N ASP A 162 -0.87 7.96 -2.11
CA ASP A 162 -1.25 9.17 -2.83
C ASP A 162 -0.22 9.58 -3.89
N GLY A 163 -0.39 10.75 -4.52
CA GLY A 163 0.44 11.17 -5.64
C GLY A 163 1.89 11.43 -5.25
N VAL A 164 2.83 10.75 -5.90
CA VAL A 164 4.26 11.03 -5.78
C VAL A 164 4.62 12.21 -6.68
N LYS A 165 5.22 13.25 -6.11
CA LYS A 165 5.59 14.51 -6.81
C LYS A 165 7.03 14.87 -6.52
N ARG A 166 7.65 15.62 -7.45
CA ARG A 166 8.97 16.21 -7.21
C ARG A 166 8.84 17.35 -6.20
N LYS A 167 9.58 17.24 -5.09
CA LYS A 167 9.61 18.24 -4.02
C LYS A 167 11.03 18.56 -3.60
N PRO A 168 11.32 19.79 -3.12
CA PRO A 168 12.57 20.07 -2.44
C PRO A 168 12.58 19.35 -1.09
N VAL A 169 13.70 18.70 -0.78
CA VAL A 169 13.95 18.03 0.50
C VAL A 169 15.32 18.44 1.02
N VAL A 170 15.50 18.42 2.34
CA VAL A 170 16.82 18.55 2.94
C VAL A 170 17.50 17.20 2.91
N VAL A 171 18.72 17.17 2.36
CA VAL A 171 19.58 15.99 2.39
C VAL A 171 20.85 16.31 3.17
N THR A 172 21.32 15.34 3.95
CA THR A 172 22.51 15.48 4.78
C THR A 172 23.61 14.55 4.24
N ASP A 173 24.79 15.09 4.01
CA ASP A 173 25.95 14.32 3.55
C ASP A 173 26.63 13.55 4.71
N GLU A 174 27.64 12.75 4.39
CA GLU A 174 28.40 11.94 5.37
C GLU A 174 29.15 12.79 6.44
N PHE A 175 29.34 14.09 6.20
CA PHE A 175 29.97 15.02 7.13
C PHE A 175 28.95 15.81 7.96
N GLY A 176 27.63 15.58 7.76
CA GLY A 176 26.56 16.28 8.46
C GLY A 176 26.18 17.63 7.84
N ASN A 177 26.66 17.98 6.63
CA ASN A 177 26.27 19.20 5.94
C ASN A 177 24.92 19.01 5.26
N GLU A 178 24.03 20.00 5.41
CA GLU A 178 22.71 20.01 4.80
C GLU A 178 22.71 20.74 3.46
N SER A 179 21.96 20.21 2.51
CA SER A 179 21.70 20.82 1.20
C SER A 179 20.28 20.54 0.75
N ILE A 180 19.81 21.30 -0.26
CA ILE A 180 18.49 21.07 -0.84
C ILE A 180 18.65 20.21 -2.10
N ALA A 181 17.95 19.07 -2.13
CA ALA A 181 17.81 18.24 -3.30
C ALA A 181 16.35 18.19 -3.76
N ILE A 182 16.11 17.75 -4.99
CA ILE A 182 14.74 17.54 -5.50
C ILE A 182 14.50 16.04 -5.59
N HIS A 183 13.63 15.53 -4.74
CA HIS A 183 13.27 14.12 -4.65
C HIS A 183 11.83 13.85 -5.07
N SER A 184 11.52 12.58 -5.31
CA SER A 184 10.17 12.06 -5.50
C SER A 184 9.56 11.77 -4.15
N VAL A 185 8.58 12.56 -3.74
CA VAL A 185 7.97 12.51 -2.39
C VAL A 185 6.48 12.30 -2.50
N GLY A 186 5.94 11.43 -1.65
CA GLY A 186 4.52 11.13 -1.56
C GLY A 186 4.07 10.94 -0.12
N VAL A 187 2.79 10.72 0.07
CA VAL A 187 2.20 10.49 1.39
C VAL A 187 1.59 9.09 1.45
N LEU A 188 1.80 8.40 2.56
CA LEU A 188 1.06 7.23 2.97
C LEU A 188 0.05 7.65 4.04
N ALA A 189 -1.21 7.31 3.85
CA ALA A 189 -2.29 7.66 4.78
C ALA A 189 -3.03 6.38 5.22
N LEU A 190 -2.99 6.09 6.52
CA LEU A 190 -3.58 4.93 7.15
C LEU A 190 -4.88 5.32 7.85
N ALA A 191 -5.99 4.67 7.49
CA ALA A 191 -7.19 4.63 8.29
C ALA A 191 -7.24 3.31 9.06
N TRP A 192 -7.50 3.36 10.37
CA TRP A 192 -7.42 2.21 11.24
C TRP A 192 -8.45 2.24 12.36
N ASP A 193 -8.77 1.07 12.91
CA ASP A 193 -9.78 0.86 13.95
C ASP A 193 -9.13 0.96 15.34
N HIS A 194 -9.51 1.97 16.13
CA HIS A 194 -8.92 2.21 17.44
C HIS A 194 -9.26 1.12 18.49
N ARG A 195 -10.17 0.21 18.18
CA ARG A 195 -10.42 -0.95 19.04
C ARG A 195 -9.34 -2.03 18.91
N ALA A 196 -8.61 -2.05 17.77
CA ALA A 196 -7.60 -3.06 17.48
C ALA A 196 -6.23 -2.73 18.09
N PHE A 197 -5.83 -1.46 18.09
CA PHE A 197 -4.54 -0.99 18.61
C PHE A 197 -4.53 0.53 18.81
N ASP A 198 -3.45 1.05 19.39
CA ASP A 198 -3.26 2.47 19.68
C ASP A 198 -2.47 3.22 18.60
N GLY A 199 -2.51 4.58 18.67
CA GLY A 199 -1.86 5.46 17.70
C GLY A 199 -0.35 5.28 17.60
N ALA A 200 0.35 4.93 18.68
CA ALA A 200 1.78 4.65 18.66
C ALA A 200 2.12 3.44 17.79
N TYR A 201 1.28 2.40 17.84
CA TYR A 201 1.44 1.20 17.01
C TYR A 201 1.21 1.50 15.52
N ALA A 202 0.18 2.30 15.21
CA ALA A 202 -0.10 2.75 13.84
C ALA A 202 1.03 3.63 13.27
N ALA A 203 1.57 4.55 14.08
CA ALA A 203 2.68 5.43 13.69
C ALA A 203 3.98 4.63 13.47
N ALA A 204 4.27 3.67 14.35
CA ALA A 204 5.44 2.80 14.21
C ALA A 204 5.36 1.92 12.95
N PHE A 205 4.18 1.41 12.60
CA PHE A 205 3.94 0.69 11.35
C PHE A 205 4.24 1.55 10.12
N LEU A 206 3.71 2.78 10.06
CA LEU A 206 4.00 3.70 8.95
C LEU A 206 5.48 4.05 8.87
N ASN A 207 6.13 4.29 10.01
CA ASN A 207 7.58 4.53 10.07
C ASN A 207 8.37 3.34 9.54
N ARG A 208 7.94 2.11 9.84
CA ARG A 208 8.59 0.91 9.31
C ARG A 208 8.47 0.79 7.79
N ILE A 209 7.31 1.11 7.22
CA ILE A 209 7.12 1.16 5.77
C ILE A 209 8.01 2.25 5.15
N GLN A 210 8.04 3.44 5.75
CA GLN A 210 8.90 4.54 5.33
C GLN A 210 10.37 4.10 5.31
N GLU A 211 10.89 3.54 6.40
CA GLU A 211 12.25 3.04 6.51
C GLU A 211 12.58 2.04 5.40
N ILE A 212 11.68 1.07 5.15
CA ILE A 212 11.88 0.07 4.09
C ILE A 212 11.93 0.74 2.72
N LEU A 213 11.02 1.67 2.42
CA LEU A 213 10.97 2.35 1.13
C LEU A 213 12.19 3.23 0.87
N GLU A 214 12.70 3.89 1.91
CA GLU A 214 13.82 4.83 1.84
C GLU A 214 15.20 4.16 1.91
N THR A 215 15.32 2.95 2.49
CA THR A 215 16.64 2.36 2.78
C THR A 215 16.95 1.06 2.06
N ARG A 216 15.93 0.29 1.64
CA ARG A 216 16.12 -1.04 1.00
C ARG A 216 16.90 -0.94 -0.31
N ASP A 217 17.71 -1.96 -0.57
CA ASP A 217 18.29 -2.22 -1.90
C ASP A 217 17.21 -2.78 -2.86
N TRP A 218 16.50 -1.85 -3.50
CA TRP A 218 15.45 -2.18 -4.47
C TRP A 218 16.00 -2.75 -5.79
N GLU A 219 17.29 -2.51 -6.08
CA GLU A 219 17.97 -3.11 -7.24
C GLU A 219 18.05 -4.63 -7.11
N ALA A 220 18.34 -5.14 -5.91
CA ALA A 220 18.37 -6.57 -5.62
C ALA A 220 16.98 -7.23 -5.68
N GLU A 221 15.92 -6.48 -5.38
CA GLU A 221 14.53 -6.98 -5.38
C GLU A 221 13.93 -7.10 -6.81
N ILE A 222 14.45 -6.33 -7.76
CA ILE A 222 13.88 -6.25 -9.12
C ILE A 222 14.42 -7.33 -10.07
N ARG A 223 15.56 -7.94 -9.73
CA ARG A 223 16.28 -8.96 -10.52
C ARG A 223 15.63 -10.33 -10.52
#